data_34e84b62128f7646535fcb5bf4a89f2c
#
_entry.id   34e84b62128f7646535fcb5bf4a89f2c
#
_cell.length_a   1.000
_cell.length_b   1.000
_cell.length_c   1.000
_cell.angle_alpha   90.00
_cell.angle_beta   90.00
_cell.angle_gamma   90.00
#
_symmetry.space_group_name_H-M   'P 1'
#
loop_
_entity.id
_entity.type
_entity.pdbx_description
1 polymer ?
#
loop_
_entity_poly.entity_id
_entity_poly.type
_entity_poly.pdbx_seq_one_letter_code
_entity_poly.pdbx_strand_id
1 'polypeptide(L)' 'MARKKKNGDKDKTLQAIVFITAVLNLVKALIDLIGKLTE' A
#
# COMPACT_ATOMS: atom_id res chain seq x y z
N MET A 1 -17.38 15.75 -6.28
CA MET A 1 -17.10 15.18 -6.34
C MET A 1 -17.22 14.26 -7.23
N ALA A 2 -17.93 14.05 -7.64
CA ALA A 2 -18.03 13.12 -8.56
C ALA A 2 -17.32 13.39 -9.75
N ARG A 3 -17.13 14.48 -10.08
CA ARG A 3 -16.60 14.78 -11.19
C ARG A 3 -15.48 14.11 -11.44
N LYS A 4 -14.83 13.82 -10.67
CA LYS A 4 -13.74 13.26 -10.86
C LYS A 4 -13.88 12.04 -11.49
N LYS A 5 -14.83 11.53 -11.82
CA LYS A 5 -14.87 10.33 -12.35
C LYS A 5 -14.03 10.12 -13.49
N LYS A 6 -13.78 11.00 -14.34
CA LYS A 6 -12.99 10.76 -15.43
C LYS A 6 -11.65 10.44 -14.99
N ASN A 7 -11.10 11.00 -14.02
CA ASN A 7 -9.80 10.65 -13.60
C ASN A 7 -9.91 9.59 -12.60
N GLY A 8 -11.09 9.23 -12.19
CA GLY A 8 -11.27 8.26 -11.17
C GLY A 8 -10.51 6.98 -11.42
N ASP A 9 -10.49 6.54 -12.65
CA ASP A 9 -9.81 5.32 -12.95
C ASP A 9 -8.33 5.39 -12.65
N LYS A 10 -7.69 6.39 -13.16
CA LYS A 10 -6.29 6.53 -12.91
C LYS A 10 -6.05 6.76 -11.46
N ASP A 11 -6.83 7.57 -10.83
CA ASP A 11 -6.65 7.87 -9.44
C ASP A 11 -6.81 6.61 -8.63
N LYS A 12 -7.80 5.81 -8.95
CA LYS A 12 -8.02 4.61 -8.21
C LYS A 12 -6.88 3.67 -8.36
N THR A 13 -6.34 3.54 -9.54
CA THR A 13 -5.23 2.64 -9.78
C THR A 13 -4.02 3.09 -8.98
N LEU A 14 -3.75 4.38 -9.00
CA LEU A 14 -2.60 4.87 -8.27
C LEU A 14 -2.79 4.66 -6.78
N GLN A 15 -4.01 4.88 -6.30
CA GLN A 15 -4.28 4.69 -4.90
C GLN A 15 -4.08 3.24 -4.51
N ALA A 16 -4.52 2.34 -5.37
CA ALA A 16 -4.39 0.93 -5.08
C ALA A 16 -2.92 0.54 -5.02
N ILE A 17 -2.16 1.04 -5.96
CA ILE A 17 -0.74 0.71 -5.98
C ILE A 17 -0.05 1.22 -4.72
N VAL A 18 -0.36 2.44 -4.33
CA VAL A 18 0.26 3.00 -3.15
C VAL A 18 -0.15 2.20 -1.92
N PHE A 19 -1.41 1.83 -1.86
CA PHE A 19 -1.90 1.10 -0.72
C PHE A 19 -1.25 -0.26 -0.64
N ILE A 20 -1.18 -0.96 -1.75
CA ILE A 20 -0.56 -2.27 -1.77
C ILE A 20 0.90 -2.18 -1.40
N THR A 21 1.59 -1.18 -1.92
CA THR A 21 2.99 -1.02 -1.62
C THR A 21 3.18 -0.75 -0.12
N ALA A 22 2.30 0.06 0.45
CA ALA A 22 2.41 0.37 1.86
C ALA A 22 2.19 -0.90 2.70
N VAL A 23 1.23 -1.71 2.30
CA VAL A 23 0.94 -2.93 3.04
C VAL A 23 2.12 -3.88 2.94
N LEU A 24 2.70 -3.99 1.75
CA LEU A 24 3.84 -4.87 1.58
C LEU A 24 5.01 -4.42 2.44
N ASN A 25 5.22 -3.12 2.48
CA ASN A 25 6.30 -2.59 3.29
C ASN A 25 6.05 -2.88 4.77
N LEU A 26 4.81 -2.74 5.19
CA LEU A 26 4.47 -2.95 6.57
C LEU A 26 4.71 -4.42 6.94
N VAL A 27 4.31 -5.32 6.07
CA VAL A 27 4.48 -6.75 6.32
C VAL A 27 5.96 -7.07 6.41
N LYS A 28 6.75 -6.50 5.51
CA LYS A 28 8.17 -6.75 5.54
C LYS A 28 8.77 -6.25 6.84
N ALA A 29 8.35 -5.09 7.29
CA ALA A 29 8.88 -4.54 8.52
C ALA A 29 8.55 -5.44 9.70
N LEU A 30 7.34 -6.00 9.67
CA LEU A 30 6.95 -6.87 10.77
C LEU A 30 7.78 -8.14 10.77
N ILE A 31 7.97 -8.71 9.60
CA ILE A 31 8.76 -9.93 9.49
C ILE A 31 10.18 -9.65 9.95
N ASP A 32 10.71 -8.52 9.56
CA ASP A 32 12.07 -8.19 9.92
C ASP A 32 12.18 -8.04 11.44
N LEU A 33 11.19 -7.41 12.05
CA LEU A 33 11.22 -7.20 13.47
C LEU A 33 11.13 -8.52 14.21
N ILE A 34 10.26 -9.39 13.76
CA ILE A 34 10.10 -10.69 14.38
C ILE A 34 11.40 -11.46 14.24
N GLY A 35 12.00 -11.40 13.08
CA GLY A 35 13.25 -12.10 12.86
C GLY A 35 14.31 -11.63 13.83
N LYS A 36 14.35 -10.32 14.07
CA LYS A 36 15.32 -9.80 14.96
C LYS A 36 15.07 -10.29 16.38
N LEU A 37 13.83 -10.32 16.79
CA LEU A 37 13.51 -10.77 18.11
C LEU A 37 13.80 -12.26 18.27
N THR A 38 13.49 -13.01 17.25
CA THR A 38 13.72 -14.46 17.34
C THR A 38 15.18 -14.78 17.24
N GLU A 39 15.88 -13.99 16.46
CA GLU A 39 17.25 -14.29 16.24
C GLU A 39 18.06 -14.06 17.45
#